data_d5c71659e10d4b3a7b28ea4b75df3a10
#
_entry.id   d5c71659e10d4b3a7b28ea4b75df3a10
#
_cell.length_a   1.000
_cell.length_b   1.000
_cell.length_c   1.000
_cell.angle_alpha   90.00
_cell.angle_beta   90.00
_cell.angle_gamma   90.00
#
_symmetry.space_group_name_H-M   'P 1'
#
loop_
_entity.id
_entity.type
_entity.pdbx_description
1 polymer ?
#
loop_
_entity_poly.entity_id
_entity_poly.type
_entity_poly.pdbx_seq_one_letter_code
_entity_poly.pdbx_strand_id
1 'polypeptide(L)'
;PLVDGDGKVYAEDDGVRPDSSAAGLAKLKPVFDKPYGNITAGNSSQVSDGAAWLILASAAAVDQWRLEPLGKIVDSQWAGLDPAQMGLGPVHAATPILQRQGLGLNDPDLWEINEAFAAQVMGCLRAWNDAGYCREQLESQPWGRLDENKLNVDGGAVAIGHPVGASGA
;
A
#
# COMPACT_ATOMS: atom_id res chain seq x y z
N PRO A 1 -0.87 16.77 17.51
CA PRO A 1 -0.65 18.10 16.96
C PRO A 1 0.85 18.38 16.79
N LEU A 2 1.19 19.06 15.69
CA LEU A 2 2.52 19.57 15.43
C LEU A 2 2.54 21.07 15.68
N VAL A 3 3.68 21.59 16.10
CA VAL A 3 3.88 23.04 16.28
C VAL A 3 5.09 23.43 15.44
N ASP A 4 4.92 24.40 14.54
CA ASP A 4 6.04 24.91 13.74
C ASP A 4 6.91 25.92 14.50
N GLY A 5 7.97 26.40 13.85
CA GLY A 5 8.91 27.35 14.44
C GLY A 5 8.30 28.70 14.84
N ASP A 6 7.15 29.04 14.27
CA ASP A 6 6.40 30.28 14.54
C ASP A 6 5.30 30.07 15.61
N GLY A 7 5.19 28.88 16.16
CA GLY A 7 4.21 28.52 17.19
C GLY A 7 2.82 28.18 16.66
N LYS A 8 2.65 28.02 15.34
CA LYS A 8 1.38 27.61 14.75
C LYS A 8 1.15 26.11 15.01
N VAL A 9 -0.04 25.78 15.49
CA VAL A 9 -0.46 24.41 15.81
C VAL A 9 -1.20 23.79 14.64
N TYR A 10 -0.76 22.61 14.22
CA TYR A 10 -1.44 21.73 13.27
C TYR A 10 -2.02 20.55 14.05
N ALA A 11 -3.31 20.60 14.28
CA ALA A 11 -4.02 19.64 15.14
C ALA A 11 -4.83 18.61 14.34
N GLU A 12 -5.09 18.89 13.07
CA GLU A 12 -5.91 18.08 12.19
C GLU A 12 -5.17 17.75 10.91
N ASP A 13 -5.52 16.63 10.28
CA ASP A 13 -5.06 16.24 8.96
C ASP A 13 -5.76 17.13 7.91
N ASP A 14 -4.98 17.82 7.09
CA ASP A 14 -5.49 18.74 6.06
C ASP A 14 -5.68 18.06 4.69
N GLY A 15 -5.30 16.78 4.58
CA GLY A 15 -5.41 16.00 3.34
C GLY A 15 -6.81 15.44 3.08
N VAL A 16 -7.57 15.20 4.12
CA VAL A 16 -8.91 14.60 4.02
C VAL A 16 -9.92 15.57 3.37
N ARG A 17 -10.69 15.08 2.40
CA ARG A 17 -11.71 15.83 1.68
C ARG A 17 -13.11 15.25 1.93
N PRO A 18 -13.80 15.69 2.97
CA PRO A 18 -15.10 15.12 3.37
C PRO A 18 -16.23 15.37 2.34
N ASP A 19 -16.02 16.32 1.44
CA ASP A 19 -16.96 16.68 0.35
C ASP A 19 -16.73 15.85 -0.93
N SER A 20 -15.85 14.85 -0.91
CA SER A 20 -15.59 13.99 -2.06
C SER A 20 -16.86 13.29 -2.54
N SER A 21 -17.04 13.24 -3.85
CA SER A 21 -18.17 12.54 -4.47
C SER A 21 -17.78 11.98 -5.84
N ALA A 22 -18.44 10.90 -6.26
CA ALA A 22 -18.20 10.31 -7.58
C ALA A 22 -18.37 11.34 -8.70
N ALA A 23 -19.38 12.22 -8.60
CA ALA A 23 -19.62 13.29 -9.56
C ALA A 23 -18.53 14.39 -9.56
N GLY A 24 -17.91 14.64 -8.40
CA GLY A 24 -16.77 15.54 -8.26
C GLY A 24 -15.51 14.92 -8.87
N LEU A 25 -15.23 13.69 -8.54
CA LEU A 25 -14.06 12.93 -9.04
C LEU A 25 -14.10 12.77 -10.56
N ALA A 26 -15.27 12.51 -11.14
CA ALA A 26 -15.46 12.38 -12.59
C ALA A 26 -15.12 13.65 -13.41
N LYS A 27 -15.05 14.82 -12.77
CA LYS A 27 -14.68 16.09 -13.42
C LYS A 27 -13.17 16.35 -13.43
N LEU A 28 -12.39 15.57 -12.70
CA LEU A 28 -10.95 15.75 -12.61
C LEU A 28 -10.27 15.38 -13.93
N LYS A 29 -9.28 16.17 -14.29
CA LYS A 29 -8.51 15.96 -15.52
C LYS A 29 -7.38 14.97 -15.28
N PRO A 30 -7.01 14.16 -16.28
CA PRO A 30 -5.84 13.31 -16.23
C PRO A 30 -4.57 14.10 -15.92
N VAL A 31 -3.73 13.55 -15.05
CA VAL A 31 -2.40 14.10 -14.75
C VAL A 31 -1.39 13.61 -15.78
N PHE A 32 -1.49 12.33 -16.15
CA PHE A 32 -0.64 11.69 -17.15
C PHE A 32 -1.45 11.38 -18.41
N ASP A 33 -0.75 11.22 -19.55
CA ASP A 33 -1.30 10.80 -20.85
C ASP A 33 -2.54 11.63 -21.27
N LYS A 34 -2.39 12.95 -21.22
CA LYS A 34 -3.46 13.89 -21.58
C LYS A 34 -3.78 13.86 -23.08
N PRO A 35 -5.05 13.91 -23.47
CA PRO A 35 -6.25 14.01 -22.65
C PRO A 35 -6.92 12.67 -22.28
N TYR A 36 -6.34 11.54 -22.66
CA TYR A 36 -6.99 10.22 -22.64
C TYR A 36 -6.66 9.37 -21.41
N GLY A 37 -5.68 9.79 -20.61
CA GLY A 37 -5.32 9.11 -19.37
C GLY A 37 -6.46 9.07 -18.35
N ASN A 38 -6.38 8.14 -17.42
CA ASN A 38 -7.38 7.95 -16.37
C ASN A 38 -6.82 8.15 -14.95
N ILE A 39 -5.53 8.50 -14.82
CA ILE A 39 -4.93 8.85 -13.54
C ILE A 39 -5.17 10.32 -13.25
N THR A 40 -5.87 10.58 -12.17
CA THR A 40 -6.25 11.94 -11.72
C THR A 40 -5.83 12.18 -10.27
N ALA A 41 -5.91 13.41 -9.80
CA ALA A 41 -5.69 13.71 -8.39
C ALA A 41 -6.67 12.99 -7.45
N GLY A 42 -7.83 12.56 -7.94
CA GLY A 42 -8.84 11.90 -7.12
C GLY A 42 -8.68 10.38 -6.99
N ASN A 43 -7.78 9.76 -7.77
CA ASN A 43 -7.45 8.34 -7.67
C ASN A 43 -5.95 8.09 -7.47
N SER A 44 -5.28 9.09 -6.92
CA SER A 44 -3.85 9.07 -6.57
C SER A 44 -3.68 9.53 -5.14
N SER A 45 -2.70 8.98 -4.45
CA SER A 45 -2.31 9.51 -3.15
C SER A 45 -1.77 10.92 -3.29
N GLN A 46 -2.02 11.76 -2.30
CA GLN A 46 -1.44 13.10 -2.28
C GLN A 46 0.01 13.05 -1.76
N VAL A 47 0.80 14.01 -2.20
CA VAL A 47 2.13 14.28 -1.63
C VAL A 47 1.92 14.81 -0.22
N SER A 48 2.40 14.07 0.76
CA SER A 48 2.15 14.34 2.18
C SER A 48 3.44 14.32 2.98
N ASP A 49 3.47 15.09 4.05
CA ASP A 49 4.46 14.98 5.09
C ASP A 49 3.98 14.02 6.17
N GLY A 50 4.90 13.25 6.76
CA GLY A 50 4.56 12.30 7.80
C GLY A 50 5.78 11.71 8.47
N ALA A 51 5.60 11.22 9.68
CA ALA A 51 6.62 10.49 10.42
C ALA A 51 5.97 9.32 11.15
N ALA A 52 6.60 8.16 11.08
CA ALA A 52 6.18 6.95 11.79
C ALA A 52 7.39 6.28 12.43
N TRP A 53 7.17 5.66 13.58
CA TRP A 53 8.22 5.00 14.35
C TRP A 53 7.78 3.63 14.80
N LEU A 54 8.62 2.64 14.56
CA LEU A 54 8.46 1.29 15.08
C LEU A 54 9.70 0.91 15.90
N ILE A 55 9.48 0.25 17.02
CA ILE A 55 10.54 -0.36 17.82
C ILE A 55 10.57 -1.84 17.48
N LEU A 56 11.66 -2.31 16.88
CA LEU A 56 11.89 -3.72 16.62
C LEU A 56 12.72 -4.31 17.75
N ALA A 57 12.26 -5.43 18.30
CA ALA A 57 12.95 -6.13 19.38
C ALA A 57 13.17 -7.61 19.02
N SER A 58 14.32 -8.15 19.37
CA SER A 58 14.54 -9.60 19.32
C SER A 58 13.74 -10.31 20.43
N ALA A 59 13.48 -11.61 20.27
CA ALA A 59 12.83 -12.40 21.30
C ALA A 59 13.57 -12.30 22.65
N ALA A 60 14.90 -12.32 22.65
CA ALA A 60 15.70 -12.15 23.87
C ALA A 60 15.50 -10.78 24.53
N ALA A 61 15.36 -9.70 23.74
CA ALA A 61 15.09 -8.38 24.27
C ALA A 61 13.66 -8.27 24.83
N VAL A 62 12.69 -8.91 24.16
CA VAL A 62 11.30 -9.00 24.64
C VAL A 62 11.29 -9.66 26.03
N ASP A 63 11.96 -10.78 26.19
CA ASP A 63 12.03 -11.50 27.48
C ASP A 63 12.80 -10.70 28.56
N GLN A 64 13.96 -10.15 28.21
CA GLN A 64 14.81 -9.39 29.12
C GLN A 64 14.10 -8.15 29.68
N TRP A 65 13.42 -7.42 28.80
CA TRP A 65 12.77 -6.15 29.15
C TRP A 65 11.28 -6.30 29.46
N ARG A 66 10.76 -7.54 29.40
CA ARG A 66 9.34 -7.85 29.63
C ARG A 66 8.44 -6.97 28.76
N LEU A 67 8.80 -6.83 27.47
CA LEU A 67 8.04 -6.04 26.52
C LEU A 67 6.76 -6.78 26.14
N GLU A 68 5.74 -6.02 25.80
CA GLU A 68 4.49 -6.53 25.27
C GLU A 68 4.44 -6.25 23.76
N PRO A 69 4.82 -7.22 22.89
CA PRO A 69 4.89 -6.98 21.45
C PRO A 69 3.49 -6.85 20.85
N LEU A 70 3.31 -5.90 19.93
CA LEU A 70 2.07 -5.72 19.17
C LEU A 70 1.91 -6.80 18.10
N GLY A 71 3.01 -7.35 17.61
CA GLY A 71 3.01 -8.38 16.59
C GLY A 71 4.40 -8.95 16.37
N LYS A 72 4.51 -9.90 15.46
CA LYS A 72 5.77 -10.55 15.06
C LYS A 72 5.94 -10.45 13.56
N ILE A 73 7.10 -9.96 13.11
CA ILE A 73 7.49 -10.05 11.70
C ILE A 73 7.88 -11.50 11.42
N VAL A 74 7.12 -12.17 10.56
CA VAL A 74 7.34 -13.56 10.19
C VAL A 74 8.32 -13.66 9.02
N ASP A 75 8.15 -12.81 8.01
CA ASP A 75 8.97 -12.82 6.81
C ASP A 75 9.04 -11.41 6.20
N SER A 76 10.00 -11.20 5.32
CA SER A 76 10.15 -9.96 4.55
C SER A 76 10.79 -10.24 3.20
N GLN A 77 10.46 -9.41 2.19
CA GLN A 77 10.99 -9.55 0.84
C GLN A 77 11.07 -8.20 0.14
N TRP A 78 12.16 -8.01 -0.56
CA TRP A 78 12.37 -6.91 -1.49
C TRP A 78 12.24 -7.42 -2.92
N ALA A 79 11.72 -6.59 -3.80
CA ALA A 79 11.65 -6.90 -5.22
C ALA A 79 12.09 -5.68 -6.04
N GLY A 80 12.98 -5.92 -7.01
CA GLY A 80 13.30 -4.96 -8.06
C GLY A 80 12.61 -5.37 -9.34
N LEU A 81 12.10 -4.40 -10.10
CA LEU A 81 11.49 -4.63 -11.40
C LEU A 81 11.70 -3.41 -12.31
N ASP A 82 11.28 -3.54 -13.57
CA ASP A 82 11.33 -2.44 -14.53
C ASP A 82 10.66 -1.19 -13.91
N PRO A 83 11.33 -0.04 -13.88
CA PRO A 83 10.75 1.22 -13.37
C PRO A 83 9.42 1.58 -14.01
N ALA A 84 9.17 1.21 -15.27
CA ALA A 84 7.90 1.42 -15.94
C ALA A 84 6.75 0.59 -15.35
N GLN A 85 7.08 -0.45 -14.57
CA GLN A 85 6.12 -1.34 -13.91
C GLN A 85 6.22 -1.26 -12.38
N MET A 86 6.81 -0.22 -11.83
CA MET A 86 7.03 -0.03 -10.38
C MET A 86 5.78 -0.33 -9.55
N GLY A 87 4.60 0.03 -10.04
CA GLY A 87 3.33 -0.21 -9.35
C GLY A 87 3.00 -1.68 -9.06
N LEU A 88 3.64 -2.62 -9.75
CA LEU A 88 3.47 -4.06 -9.53
C LEU A 88 4.47 -4.64 -8.50
N GLY A 89 5.28 -3.79 -7.88
CA GLY A 89 6.22 -4.17 -6.82
C GLY A 89 5.61 -5.03 -5.71
N PRO A 90 4.41 -4.73 -5.19
CA PRO A 90 3.76 -5.57 -4.18
C PRO A 90 3.55 -7.03 -4.62
N VAL A 91 3.24 -7.27 -5.90
CA VAL A 91 3.07 -8.62 -6.44
C VAL A 91 4.40 -9.39 -6.38
N HIS A 92 5.48 -8.76 -6.82
CA HIS A 92 6.81 -9.39 -6.86
C HIS A 92 7.42 -9.56 -5.46
N ALA A 93 7.05 -8.72 -4.50
CA ALA A 93 7.52 -8.85 -3.13
C ALA A 93 6.69 -9.86 -2.31
N ALA A 94 5.36 -9.83 -2.43
CA ALA A 94 4.49 -10.69 -1.63
C ALA A 94 4.49 -12.15 -2.12
N THR A 95 4.52 -12.39 -3.42
CA THR A 95 4.44 -13.74 -4.00
C THR A 95 5.50 -14.69 -3.43
N PRO A 96 6.80 -14.34 -3.37
CA PRO A 96 7.80 -15.24 -2.77
C PRO A 96 7.57 -15.50 -1.28
N ILE A 97 7.00 -14.56 -0.53
CA ILE A 97 6.66 -14.77 0.88
C ILE A 97 5.55 -15.80 0.99
N LEU A 98 4.46 -15.63 0.22
CA LEU A 98 3.35 -16.58 0.21
C LEU A 98 3.82 -18.00 -0.16
N GLN A 99 4.68 -18.11 -1.16
CA GLN A 99 5.27 -19.39 -1.58
C GLN A 99 6.06 -20.05 -0.44
N ARG A 100 6.97 -19.31 0.21
CA ARG A 100 7.81 -19.85 1.31
C ARG A 100 6.98 -20.24 2.52
N GLN A 101 5.88 -19.50 2.78
CA GLN A 101 4.99 -19.77 3.91
C GLN A 101 3.89 -20.79 3.58
N GLY A 102 3.78 -21.23 2.32
CA GLY A 102 2.73 -22.18 1.88
C GLY A 102 1.33 -21.58 1.95
N LEU A 103 1.19 -20.27 1.73
CA LEU A 103 -0.06 -19.52 1.82
C LEU A 103 -0.59 -19.18 0.44
N GLY A 104 -1.92 -19.18 0.30
CA GLY A 104 -2.64 -18.56 -0.82
C GLY A 104 -3.00 -17.10 -0.52
N LEU A 105 -3.52 -16.38 -1.54
CA LEU A 105 -3.90 -14.96 -1.39
C LEU A 105 -4.98 -14.73 -0.32
N ASN A 106 -5.83 -15.69 -0.06
CA ASN A 106 -6.95 -15.54 0.86
C ASN A 106 -6.71 -16.15 2.26
N ASP A 107 -5.51 -16.73 2.49
CA ASP A 107 -5.14 -17.24 3.80
C ASP A 107 -4.81 -16.12 4.82
N PRO A 108 -4.13 -15.01 4.46
CA PRO A 108 -4.03 -13.88 5.36
C PRO A 108 -5.40 -13.30 5.73
N ASP A 109 -5.57 -12.90 6.98
CA ASP A 109 -6.80 -12.27 7.46
C ASP A 109 -6.96 -10.87 6.88
N LEU A 110 -5.87 -10.14 6.73
CA LEU A 110 -5.82 -8.76 6.22
C LEU A 110 -4.69 -8.57 5.23
N TRP A 111 -4.91 -7.67 4.27
CA TRP A 111 -3.94 -7.18 3.31
C TRP A 111 -3.86 -5.67 3.38
N GLU A 112 -2.64 -5.17 3.46
CA GLU A 112 -2.35 -3.75 3.29
C GLU A 112 -1.47 -3.57 2.05
N ILE A 113 -2.00 -2.96 1.01
CA ILE A 113 -1.27 -2.57 -0.19
C ILE A 113 -1.33 -1.06 -0.29
N ASN A 114 -0.19 -0.40 -0.15
CA ASN A 114 -0.15 1.05 -0.22
C ASN A 114 -0.74 1.56 -1.54
N GLU A 115 -1.70 2.47 -1.44
CA GLU A 115 -2.45 3.02 -2.57
C GLU A 115 -1.76 4.25 -3.15
N ALA A 116 -0.56 4.10 -3.70
CA ALA A 116 0.07 5.19 -4.43
C ALA A 116 -0.85 5.71 -5.55
N PHE A 117 -1.51 4.78 -6.23
CA PHE A 117 -2.57 5.00 -7.21
C PHE A 117 -3.61 3.89 -7.11
N ALA A 118 -4.89 4.19 -7.23
CA ALA A 118 -5.93 3.16 -7.29
C ALA A 118 -5.69 2.17 -8.43
N ALA A 119 -5.28 2.66 -9.61
CA ALA A 119 -4.94 1.83 -10.76
C ALA A 119 -3.79 0.85 -10.48
N GLN A 120 -2.84 1.24 -9.64
CA GLN A 120 -1.71 0.38 -9.24
C GLN A 120 -2.19 -0.79 -8.38
N VAL A 121 -3.03 -0.55 -7.39
CA VAL A 121 -3.61 -1.63 -6.55
C VAL A 121 -4.44 -2.57 -7.41
N MET A 122 -5.31 -2.04 -8.26
CA MET A 122 -6.09 -2.84 -9.21
C MET A 122 -5.20 -3.65 -10.15
N GLY A 123 -4.05 -3.08 -10.57
CA GLY A 123 -3.03 -3.77 -11.35
C GLY A 123 -2.45 -4.97 -10.61
N CYS A 124 -2.15 -4.84 -9.32
CA CYS A 124 -1.67 -5.94 -8.49
C CYS A 124 -2.71 -7.07 -8.40
N LEU A 125 -3.96 -6.73 -8.11
CA LEU A 125 -5.05 -7.72 -8.03
C LEU A 125 -5.23 -8.47 -9.37
N ARG A 126 -5.14 -7.76 -10.48
CA ARG A 126 -5.22 -8.35 -11.81
C ARG A 126 -4.02 -9.24 -12.11
N ALA A 127 -2.81 -8.81 -11.77
CA ALA A 127 -1.58 -9.54 -12.04
C ALA A 127 -1.59 -10.94 -11.38
N TRP A 128 -2.03 -11.06 -10.13
CA TRP A 128 -2.16 -12.35 -9.47
C TRP A 128 -3.19 -13.28 -10.12
N ASN A 129 -4.22 -12.73 -10.75
CA ASN A 129 -5.27 -13.51 -11.41
C ASN A 129 -4.98 -13.79 -12.90
N ASP A 130 -3.99 -13.14 -13.49
CA ASP A 130 -3.64 -13.28 -14.91
C ASP A 130 -2.67 -14.45 -15.11
N ALA A 131 -3.13 -15.48 -15.83
CA ALA A 131 -2.35 -16.70 -16.08
C ALA A 131 -1.08 -16.44 -16.91
N GLY A 132 -1.14 -15.49 -17.84
CA GLY A 132 0.01 -15.10 -18.65
C GLY A 132 1.07 -14.43 -17.78
N TYR A 133 0.65 -13.42 -17.02
CA TYR A 133 1.53 -12.69 -16.12
C TYR A 133 2.16 -13.60 -15.05
N CYS A 134 1.36 -14.44 -14.41
CA CYS A 134 1.87 -15.37 -13.39
C CYS A 134 2.92 -16.32 -13.96
N ARG A 135 2.68 -16.89 -15.15
CA ARG A 135 3.64 -17.78 -15.78
C ARG A 135 4.93 -17.06 -16.20
N GLU A 136 4.82 -15.86 -16.78
CA GLU A 136 5.95 -15.17 -17.42
C GLU A 136 6.76 -14.32 -16.42
N GLN A 137 6.11 -13.77 -15.41
CA GLN A 137 6.72 -12.82 -14.47
C GLN A 137 6.91 -13.37 -13.06
N LEU A 138 6.10 -14.34 -12.65
CA LEU A 138 6.13 -14.92 -11.31
C LEU A 138 6.55 -16.39 -11.31
N GLU A 139 6.79 -16.97 -12.48
CA GLU A 139 7.12 -18.40 -12.65
C GLU A 139 6.16 -19.32 -11.91
N SER A 140 4.87 -18.99 -11.90
CA SER A 140 3.85 -19.66 -11.10
C SER A 140 2.56 -19.91 -11.88
N GLN A 141 1.69 -20.74 -11.32
CA GLN A 141 0.29 -20.79 -11.72
C GLN A 141 -0.43 -19.52 -11.23
N PRO A 142 -1.61 -19.21 -11.79
CA PRO A 142 -2.43 -18.10 -11.29
C PRO A 142 -2.73 -18.26 -9.80
N TRP A 143 -2.53 -17.18 -9.05
CA TRP A 143 -2.82 -17.12 -7.60
C TRP A 143 -4.31 -16.99 -7.32
N GLY A 144 -5.10 -16.58 -8.35
CA GLY A 144 -6.51 -16.35 -8.24
C GLY A 144 -6.86 -14.91 -7.84
N ARG A 145 -8.06 -14.73 -7.30
CA ARG A 145 -8.57 -13.43 -6.87
C ARG A 145 -8.39 -13.28 -5.37
N LEU A 146 -7.82 -12.15 -4.98
CA LEU A 146 -7.80 -11.73 -3.59
C LEU A 146 -9.21 -11.26 -3.19
N ASP A 147 -9.64 -11.61 -1.98
CA ASP A 147 -10.89 -11.09 -1.40
C ASP A 147 -10.71 -9.61 -1.03
N GLU A 148 -11.34 -8.73 -1.79
CA GLU A 148 -11.24 -7.28 -1.61
C GLU A 148 -11.80 -6.81 -0.25
N ASN A 149 -12.62 -7.62 0.43
CA ASN A 149 -13.08 -7.31 1.79
C ASN A 149 -11.97 -7.42 2.85
N LYS A 150 -10.83 -8.03 2.49
CA LYS A 150 -9.64 -8.14 3.35
C LYS A 150 -8.59 -7.07 3.04
N LEU A 151 -8.80 -6.28 1.99
CA LEU A 151 -7.81 -5.32 1.49
C LEU A 151 -8.08 -3.92 2.01
N ASN A 152 -7.05 -3.30 2.64
CA ASN A 152 -7.06 -1.91 3.10
C ASN A 152 -8.35 -1.55 3.86
N VAL A 153 -8.73 -2.42 4.79
CA VAL A 153 -10.06 -2.38 5.46
C VAL A 153 -10.31 -1.10 6.27
N ASP A 154 -9.25 -0.45 6.71
CA ASP A 154 -9.32 0.82 7.47
C ASP A 154 -9.11 2.05 6.58
N GLY A 155 -9.12 1.88 5.26
CA GLY A 155 -8.83 2.93 4.28
C GLY A 155 -7.39 2.86 3.78
N GLY A 156 -6.96 3.85 3.01
CA GLY A 156 -5.64 3.83 2.41
C GLY A 156 -5.14 5.19 1.93
N ALA A 157 -3.98 5.18 1.28
CA ALA A 157 -3.22 6.37 0.93
C ALA A 157 -3.92 7.33 -0.04
N VAL A 158 -4.86 6.85 -0.85
CA VAL A 158 -5.67 7.73 -1.72
C VAL A 158 -6.51 8.69 -0.89
N ALA A 159 -6.98 8.25 0.28
CA ALA A 159 -7.78 9.07 1.17
C ALA A 159 -6.96 9.97 2.10
N ILE A 160 -5.88 9.43 2.68
CA ILE A 160 -5.14 10.08 3.78
C ILE A 160 -3.75 10.59 3.39
N GLY A 161 -3.27 10.25 2.19
CA GLY A 161 -1.95 10.66 1.72
C GLY A 161 -0.88 9.56 1.85
N HIS A 162 0.29 9.82 1.24
CA HIS A 162 1.40 8.87 1.17
C HIS A 162 2.73 9.58 1.44
N PRO A 163 3.10 9.79 2.69
CA PRO A 163 4.45 10.23 3.03
C PRO A 163 5.42 9.07 2.80
N VAL A 164 6.06 9.04 1.62
CA VAL A 164 6.81 7.88 1.10
C VAL A 164 7.79 7.28 2.11
N GLY A 165 8.48 8.11 2.87
CA GLY A 165 9.44 7.65 3.88
C GLY A 165 8.82 7.12 5.17
N ALA A 166 7.52 7.31 5.39
CA ALA A 166 6.82 6.92 6.62
C ALA A 166 5.78 5.81 6.41
N SER A 167 5.23 5.68 5.19
CA SER A 167 4.10 4.77 4.92
C SER A 167 4.39 3.28 5.12
N GLY A 168 5.66 2.87 5.25
CA GLY A 168 6.04 1.49 5.49
C GLY A 168 6.22 1.13 6.97
N ALA A 169 5.98 2.07 7.89
CA ALA A 169 6.19 1.87 9.32
C ALA A 169 4.87 1.75 10.10
#